data_a1408db2dcd27d8574df5f00eb36ad1d
#
_entry.id   a1408db2dcd27d8574df5f00eb36ad1d
#
_cell.length_a   1.000
_cell.length_b   1.000
_cell.length_c   1.000
_cell.angle_alpha   90.00
_cell.angle_beta   90.00
_cell.angle_gamma   90.00
#
_symmetry.space_group_name_H-M   'P 1'
#
loop_
_entity.id
_entity.type
_entity.pdbx_description
1 polymer ?
#
loop_
_entity_poly.entity_id
_entity_poly.type
_entity_poly.pdbx_seq_one_letter_code
_entity_poly.pdbx_strand_id
1 'polypeptide(L)'
;MYAVPDVDEVVAVAKELGIHLGPDEADKYRKYLLEQMAELDTFVQARLEEPKPPMVSATREPGYRPSLEEDPLNAWMWKCRIDGESDGLLAGKTVSYKDHVAVAGIPMSFGSFALEGFIPDFD
;
A
#
# COMPACT_ATOMS: atom_id res chain seq x y z
N MET A 1 -11.70 -18.32 -6.46
CA MET A 1 -10.73 -19.40 -6.77
C MET A 1 -9.89 -18.90 -7.92
N TYR A 2 -8.60 -18.71 -7.72
CA TYR A 2 -7.66 -18.29 -8.75
C TYR A 2 -7.36 -19.48 -9.67
N ALA A 3 -7.20 -19.22 -10.98
CA ALA A 3 -6.76 -20.25 -11.91
C ALA A 3 -5.28 -20.58 -11.63
N VAL A 4 -4.99 -21.86 -11.56
CA VAL A 4 -3.62 -22.33 -11.36
C VAL A 4 -2.96 -22.45 -12.73
N PRO A 5 -1.84 -21.74 -12.98
CA PRO A 5 -1.15 -21.82 -14.27
C PRO A 5 -0.59 -23.23 -14.49
N ASP A 6 -0.54 -23.68 -15.73
CA ASP A 6 0.23 -24.85 -16.11
C ASP A 6 1.72 -24.50 -16.31
N VAL A 7 2.55 -25.50 -16.60
CA VAL A 7 4.02 -25.30 -16.76
C VAL A 7 4.32 -24.41 -17.96
N ASP A 8 3.59 -24.58 -19.05
CA ASP A 8 3.81 -23.83 -20.29
C ASP A 8 3.43 -22.34 -20.10
N GLU A 9 2.36 -22.06 -19.35
CA GLU A 9 1.96 -20.70 -18.99
C GLU A 9 3.04 -20.03 -18.11
N VAL A 10 3.62 -20.73 -17.13
CA VAL A 10 4.71 -20.21 -16.31
C VAL A 10 5.93 -19.89 -17.17
N VAL A 11 6.30 -20.76 -18.11
CA VAL A 11 7.41 -20.51 -19.05
C VAL A 11 7.12 -19.30 -19.94
N ALA A 12 5.89 -19.17 -20.45
CA ALA A 12 5.49 -18.06 -21.30
C ALA A 12 5.60 -16.71 -20.58
N VAL A 13 5.06 -16.62 -19.36
CA VAL A 13 5.13 -15.39 -18.54
C VAL A 13 6.59 -15.06 -18.17
N ALA A 14 7.39 -16.06 -17.79
CA ALA A 14 8.80 -15.86 -17.50
C ALA A 14 9.54 -15.26 -18.71
N LYS A 15 9.26 -15.76 -19.90
CA LYS A 15 9.85 -15.25 -21.15
C LYS A 15 9.47 -13.81 -21.43
N GLU A 16 8.23 -13.41 -21.19
CA GLU A 16 7.78 -12.01 -21.31
C GLU A 16 8.53 -11.07 -20.36
N LEU A 17 8.89 -11.58 -19.18
CA LEU A 17 9.68 -10.85 -18.17
C LEU A 17 11.20 -10.92 -18.45
N GLY A 18 11.64 -11.52 -19.54
CA GLY A 18 13.04 -11.69 -19.87
C GLY A 18 13.76 -12.77 -19.05
N ILE A 19 13.01 -13.65 -18.37
CA ILE A 19 13.53 -14.74 -17.55
C ILE A 19 13.48 -16.02 -18.37
N HIS A 20 14.57 -16.76 -18.43
CA HIS A 20 14.65 -18.04 -19.13
C HIS A 20 14.49 -19.18 -18.13
N LEU A 21 13.33 -19.82 -18.10
CA LEU A 21 13.05 -20.99 -17.28
C LEU A 21 12.95 -22.25 -18.15
N GLY A 22 13.62 -23.31 -17.73
CA GLY A 22 13.36 -24.65 -18.25
C GLY A 22 12.07 -25.25 -17.64
N PRO A 23 11.48 -26.30 -18.27
CA PRO A 23 10.25 -26.92 -17.78
C PRO A 23 10.34 -27.40 -16.32
N ASP A 24 11.47 -27.97 -15.92
CA ASP A 24 11.70 -28.45 -14.55
C ASP A 24 11.74 -27.32 -13.51
N GLU A 25 12.28 -26.16 -13.90
CA GLU A 25 12.29 -24.97 -13.04
C GLU A 25 10.90 -24.35 -12.97
N ALA A 26 10.21 -24.26 -14.09
CA ALA A 26 8.85 -23.78 -14.15
C ALA A 26 7.90 -24.64 -13.31
N ASP A 27 8.06 -25.96 -13.28
CA ASP A 27 7.28 -26.85 -12.41
C ASP A 27 7.54 -26.60 -10.91
N LYS A 28 8.78 -26.27 -10.53
CA LYS A 28 9.09 -25.87 -9.14
C LYS A 28 8.39 -24.56 -8.77
N TYR A 29 8.43 -23.55 -9.64
CA TYR A 29 7.71 -22.30 -9.42
C TYR A 29 6.20 -22.53 -9.35
N ARG A 30 5.67 -23.36 -10.24
CA ARG A 30 4.26 -23.72 -10.23
C ARG A 30 3.82 -24.36 -8.91
N LYS A 31 4.63 -25.28 -8.36
CA LYS A 31 4.34 -25.93 -7.06
C LYS A 31 4.32 -24.89 -5.94
N TYR A 32 5.29 -23.98 -5.93
CA TYR A 32 5.32 -22.90 -4.95
C TYR A 32 4.09 -21.98 -5.07
N LEU A 33 3.69 -21.61 -6.29
CA LEU A 33 2.50 -20.80 -6.53
C LEU A 33 1.24 -21.51 -6.04
N LEU A 34 1.12 -22.82 -6.22
CA LEU A 34 -0.03 -23.60 -5.74
C LEU A 34 -0.22 -23.49 -4.24
N GLU A 35 0.85 -23.59 -3.46
CA GLU A 35 0.82 -23.46 -2.00
C GLU A 35 0.37 -22.07 -1.60
N GLN A 36 0.97 -21.02 -2.20
CA GLN A 36 0.62 -19.63 -1.90
C GLN A 36 -0.82 -19.28 -2.30
N MET A 37 -1.30 -19.79 -3.43
CA MET A 37 -2.66 -19.54 -3.89
C MET A 37 -3.71 -20.18 -2.99
N ALA A 38 -3.42 -21.36 -2.41
CA ALA A 38 -4.32 -22.02 -1.48
C ALA A 38 -4.48 -21.19 -0.17
N GLU A 39 -3.40 -20.62 0.33
CA GLU A 39 -3.42 -19.74 1.49
C GLU A 39 -4.17 -18.43 1.20
N LEU A 40 -3.91 -17.84 0.03
CA LEU A 40 -4.59 -16.63 -0.42
C LEU A 40 -6.10 -16.84 -0.59
N ASP A 41 -6.53 -17.96 -1.19
CA ASP A 41 -7.94 -18.32 -1.31
C ASP A 41 -8.60 -18.45 0.07
N THR A 42 -7.92 -19.04 1.03
CA THR A 42 -8.40 -19.18 2.41
C THR A 42 -8.59 -17.79 3.04
N PHE A 43 -7.62 -16.91 2.88
CA PHE A 43 -7.68 -15.53 3.40
C PHE A 43 -8.84 -14.74 2.79
N VAL A 44 -8.97 -14.78 1.46
CA VAL A 44 -10.04 -14.06 0.74
C VAL A 44 -11.43 -14.60 1.11
N GLN A 45 -11.56 -15.92 1.31
CA GLN A 45 -12.83 -16.55 1.69
C GLN A 45 -13.21 -16.29 3.14
N ALA A 46 -12.27 -15.97 4.00
CA ALA A 46 -12.51 -15.69 5.42
C ALA A 46 -13.43 -14.47 5.64
N ARG A 47 -13.59 -13.59 4.62
CA ARG A 47 -14.47 -12.40 4.70
C ARG A 47 -14.30 -11.65 6.00
N LEU A 48 -13.04 -11.38 6.36
CA LEU A 48 -12.73 -10.63 7.56
C LEU A 48 -13.39 -9.25 7.51
N GLU A 49 -14.10 -8.90 8.58
CA GLU A 49 -14.60 -7.55 8.72
C GLU A 49 -13.41 -6.60 8.89
N GLU A 50 -13.33 -5.59 8.03
CA GLU A 50 -12.35 -4.52 8.19
C GLU A 50 -12.80 -3.63 9.35
N PRO A 51 -12.01 -3.51 10.43
CA PRO A 51 -12.32 -2.56 11.47
C PRO A 51 -12.25 -1.15 10.90
N LYS A 52 -13.32 -0.38 11.05
CA LYS A 52 -13.36 1.04 10.72
C LYS A 52 -13.27 1.83 12.01
N PRO A 53 -12.07 2.17 12.49
CA PRO A 53 -11.93 2.99 13.67
C PRO A 53 -12.60 4.35 13.44
N PRO A 54 -13.19 4.96 14.47
CA PRO A 54 -13.81 6.27 14.34
C PRO A 54 -12.74 7.30 14.00
N MET A 55 -13.05 8.16 13.04
CA MET A 55 -12.22 9.31 12.71
C MET A 55 -12.36 10.35 13.82
N VAL A 56 -11.33 10.53 14.64
CA VAL A 56 -11.36 11.42 15.81
C VAL A 56 -11.39 12.91 15.38
N SER A 57 -10.62 13.26 14.37
CA SER A 57 -10.61 14.62 13.81
C SER A 57 -11.24 14.60 12.42
N ALA A 58 -12.48 15.06 12.32
CA ALA A 58 -13.23 15.10 11.07
C ALA A 58 -12.85 16.30 10.16
N THR A 59 -12.35 17.38 10.75
CA THR A 59 -11.93 18.58 10.00
C THR A 59 -10.47 18.45 9.60
N ARG A 60 -10.24 18.31 8.29
CA ARG A 60 -8.90 18.08 7.74
C ARG A 60 -8.68 19.00 6.55
N GLU A 61 -7.55 19.68 6.56
CA GLU A 61 -7.08 20.35 5.36
C GLU A 61 -6.40 19.34 4.46
N PRO A 62 -6.81 19.23 3.17
CA PRO A 62 -6.26 18.21 2.26
C PRO A 62 -4.76 18.38 2.02
N GLY A 63 -4.23 19.55 2.25
CA GLY A 63 -2.80 19.83 2.12
C GLY A 63 -2.33 19.87 0.66
N TYR A 64 -1.02 19.72 0.47
CA TYR A 64 -0.37 19.83 -0.83
C TYR A 64 0.99 19.16 -0.84
N ARG A 65 1.47 18.84 -2.04
CA ARG A 65 2.87 18.43 -2.23
C ARG A 65 3.74 19.68 -2.31
N PRO A 66 4.75 19.84 -1.42
CA PRO A 66 5.61 21.00 -1.48
C PRO A 66 6.48 21.04 -2.73
N SER A 67 6.83 22.23 -3.18
CA SER A 67 7.79 22.44 -4.26
C SER A 67 9.22 22.15 -3.80
N LEU A 68 10.14 21.94 -4.74
CA LEU A 68 11.57 21.81 -4.41
C LEU A 68 12.17 23.09 -3.79
N GLU A 69 11.58 24.25 -4.01
CA GLU A 69 12.00 25.49 -3.37
C GLU A 69 11.62 25.49 -1.88
N GLU A 70 10.45 24.97 -1.54
CA GLU A 70 9.97 24.85 -0.16
C GLU A 70 10.60 23.66 0.58
N ASP A 71 10.91 22.59 -0.13
CA ASP A 71 11.50 21.38 0.39
C ASP A 71 12.71 20.94 -0.47
N PRO A 72 13.85 21.64 -0.36
CA PRO A 72 15.02 21.38 -1.21
C PRO A 72 15.67 20.02 -0.97
N LEU A 73 15.34 19.36 0.13
CA LEU A 73 15.79 18.01 0.45
C LEU A 73 14.82 16.94 0.00
N ASN A 74 13.67 17.31 -0.57
CA ASN A 74 12.60 16.41 -0.97
C ASN A 74 12.23 15.42 0.15
N ALA A 75 12.12 15.94 1.38
CA ALA A 75 11.86 15.15 2.57
C ALA A 75 10.36 14.85 2.78
N TRP A 76 9.48 15.64 2.16
CA TRP A 76 8.04 15.55 2.35
C TRP A 76 7.35 15.02 1.10
N MET A 77 6.58 13.95 1.26
CA MET A 77 5.65 13.51 0.22
C MET A 77 4.41 14.40 0.17
N TRP A 78 3.92 14.79 1.33
CA TRP A 78 2.71 15.61 1.48
C TRP A 78 2.76 16.44 2.75
N LYS A 79 2.28 17.67 2.71
CA LYS A 79 2.08 18.53 3.88
C LYS A 79 0.60 18.79 4.05
N CYS A 80 0.07 18.50 5.21
CA CYS A 80 -1.32 18.77 5.60
C CYS A 80 -1.39 19.27 7.03
N ARG A 81 -2.53 19.80 7.41
CA ARG A 81 -2.81 20.18 8.78
C ARG A 81 -4.08 19.51 9.28
N ILE A 82 -3.91 18.78 10.36
CA ILE A 82 -5.00 18.14 11.08
C ILE A 82 -4.81 18.53 12.54
N ASP A 83 -5.76 19.26 13.07
CA ASP A 83 -5.69 19.68 14.47
C ASP A 83 -6.10 18.50 15.37
N GLY A 84 -5.28 18.20 16.35
CA GLY A 84 -5.56 17.23 17.40
C GLY A 84 -6.28 17.86 18.59
N GLU A 85 -6.25 17.15 19.73
CA GLU A 85 -6.83 17.65 20.98
C GLU A 85 -6.11 18.89 21.49
N SER A 86 -6.89 19.81 22.07
CA SER A 86 -6.39 21.08 22.59
C SER A 86 -5.64 20.94 23.91
N ASP A 87 -5.78 19.80 24.58
CA ASP A 87 -5.17 19.50 25.87
C ASP A 87 -4.44 18.14 25.86
N GLY A 88 -3.76 17.82 26.95
CA GLY A 88 -2.97 16.60 27.09
C GLY A 88 -1.47 16.78 26.87
N LEU A 89 -0.70 15.71 27.03
CA LEU A 89 0.77 15.74 27.02
C LEU A 89 1.38 16.18 25.68
N LEU A 90 0.65 15.99 24.59
CA LEU A 90 1.11 16.33 23.25
C LEU A 90 0.44 17.60 22.69
N ALA A 91 -0.35 18.31 23.49
CA ALA A 91 -0.99 19.54 23.07
C ALA A 91 0.03 20.56 22.53
N GLY A 92 -0.25 21.14 21.38
CA GLY A 92 0.65 22.08 20.69
C GLY A 92 1.91 21.47 20.08
N LYS A 93 2.07 20.16 20.10
CA LYS A 93 3.14 19.47 19.37
C LYS A 93 2.70 19.12 17.95
N THR A 94 3.63 19.21 17.02
CA THR A 94 3.45 18.72 15.65
C THR A 94 4.13 17.35 15.50
N VAL A 95 3.53 16.49 14.69
CA VAL A 95 4.07 15.17 14.36
C VAL A 95 4.17 15.02 12.86
N SER A 96 5.09 14.19 12.42
CA SER A 96 5.16 13.73 11.04
C SER A 96 4.98 12.22 11.02
N TYR A 97 4.27 11.74 10.02
CA TYR A 97 4.08 10.32 9.78
C TYR A 97 4.86 9.89 8.55
N LYS A 98 5.36 8.67 8.58
CA LYS A 98 5.91 8.06 7.39
C LYS A 98 4.78 7.80 6.39
N ASP A 99 5.07 7.92 5.11
CA ASP A 99 4.13 7.67 3.99
C ASP A 99 3.64 6.20 3.88
N HIS A 100 3.76 5.43 4.97
CA HIS A 100 3.18 4.10 5.15
C HIS A 100 2.00 4.10 6.13
N VAL A 101 1.76 5.22 6.79
CA VAL A 101 0.67 5.38 7.74
C VAL A 101 -0.48 6.05 7.01
N ALA A 102 -1.60 5.37 6.93
CA ALA A 102 -2.80 5.94 6.33
C ALA A 102 -3.32 7.09 7.19
N VAL A 103 -3.72 8.16 6.52
CA VAL A 103 -4.41 9.30 7.10
C VAL A 103 -5.58 9.62 6.19
N ALA A 104 -6.80 9.43 6.65
CA ALA A 104 -7.98 9.57 5.82
C ALA A 104 -8.06 10.95 5.14
N GLY A 105 -8.30 10.94 3.84
CA GLY A 105 -8.40 12.14 3.02
C GLY A 105 -7.06 12.75 2.59
N ILE A 106 -5.93 12.17 2.98
CA ILE A 106 -4.59 12.66 2.63
C ILE A 106 -3.93 11.69 1.65
N PRO A 107 -3.44 12.16 0.48
CA PRO A 107 -2.76 11.31 -0.48
C PRO A 107 -1.54 10.61 0.12
N MET A 108 -1.38 9.33 -0.21
CA MET A 108 -0.22 8.53 0.16
C MET A 108 0.24 7.66 -1.00
N SER A 109 1.51 7.29 -1.03
CA SER A 109 2.09 6.54 -2.14
C SER A 109 2.85 5.27 -1.76
N PHE A 110 3.19 5.07 -0.49
CA PHE A 110 4.14 4.03 -0.05
C PHE A 110 5.51 4.11 -0.76
N GLY A 111 5.82 5.25 -1.35
CA GLY A 111 7.00 5.40 -2.20
C GLY A 111 6.87 4.70 -3.57
N SER A 112 5.67 4.36 -4.02
CA SER A 112 5.40 3.66 -5.28
C SER A 112 4.52 4.48 -6.21
N PHE A 113 4.93 4.63 -7.46
CA PHE A 113 4.11 5.25 -8.51
C PHE A 113 2.80 4.50 -8.78
N ALA A 114 2.73 3.20 -8.45
CA ALA A 114 1.51 2.42 -8.61
C ALA A 114 0.36 2.92 -7.71
N LEU A 115 0.68 3.66 -6.66
CA LEU A 115 -0.28 4.24 -5.72
C LEU A 115 -0.41 5.77 -5.87
N GLU A 116 0.12 6.34 -6.93
CA GLU A 116 -0.04 7.77 -7.19
C GLU A 116 -1.53 8.14 -7.30
N GLY A 117 -1.96 9.10 -6.48
CA GLY A 117 -3.35 9.52 -6.39
C GLY A 117 -4.23 8.68 -5.47
N PHE A 118 -3.68 7.67 -4.80
CA PHE A 118 -4.43 6.93 -3.78
C PHE A 118 -4.68 7.79 -2.55
N ILE A 119 -5.93 7.87 -2.11
CA ILE A 119 -6.38 8.60 -0.92
C ILE A 119 -7.14 7.62 -0.04
N PRO A 120 -6.62 7.26 1.13
CA PRO A 120 -7.32 6.37 2.07
C PRO A 120 -8.57 7.05 2.65
N ASP A 121 -9.56 6.27 3.01
CA ASP A 121 -10.78 6.68 3.72
C ASP A 121 -10.78 6.30 5.21
N PHE A 122 -9.60 5.92 5.72
CA PHE A 122 -9.36 5.49 7.11
C PHE A 122 -8.03 6.05 7.65
N ASP A 123 -7.92 6.10 8.99
CA ASP A 123 -6.70 6.43 9.74
C ASP A 123 -5.99 5.16 10.21
#